data_6e25d7c8ae626261b693a6bd58115b4f
#
_entry.id   6e25d7c8ae626261b693a6bd58115b4f
#
_cell.length_a   1.000
_cell.length_b   1.000
_cell.length_c   1.000
_cell.angle_alpha   90.00
_cell.angle_beta   90.00
_cell.angle_gamma   90.00
#
_symmetry.space_group_name_H-M   'P 1'
#
loop_
_entity.id
_entity.type
_entity.pdbx_description
1 polymer ?
#
loop_
_entity_poly.entity_id
_entity_poly.type
_entity_poly.pdbx_seq_one_letter_code
_entity_poly.pdbx_strand_id
1 'polypeptide(L)'
;MVAMAEQKEKIKGDLVACLSQEREIRRVIVFGSFLTSDAPNDLDVAIFQDSDESYLTLALKYRRLLRPIADQIPIDVIPVRPNSAGGQFLAEIYKGEVVYER
;
A
#
# COMPACT_ATOMS: atom_id res chain seq x y z
N MET A 1 14.54 14.84 16.29
CA MET A 1 13.23 14.60 15.65
C MET A 1 13.42 14.33 14.18
N VAL A 2 12.84 13.26 13.69
CA VAL A 2 12.96 12.91 12.26
C VAL A 2 11.98 13.78 11.46
N ALA A 3 12.45 14.36 10.34
CA ALA A 3 11.58 15.13 9.47
C ALA A 3 10.50 14.24 8.87
N MET A 4 9.32 14.80 8.61
CA MET A 4 8.19 14.04 8.06
C MET A 4 8.57 13.36 6.73
N ALA A 5 9.35 14.04 5.89
CA ALA A 5 9.78 13.47 4.62
C ALA A 5 10.62 12.19 4.84
N GLU A 6 11.49 12.20 5.84
CA GLU A 6 12.30 11.03 6.17
C GLU A 6 11.44 9.90 6.71
N GLN A 7 10.43 10.21 7.52
CA GLN A 7 9.50 9.20 8.02
C GLN A 7 8.70 8.58 6.89
N LYS A 8 8.25 9.39 5.93
CA LYS A 8 7.52 8.88 4.76
C LYS A 8 8.39 7.93 3.95
N GLU A 9 9.64 8.29 3.72
CA GLU A 9 10.56 7.41 2.98
C GLU A 9 10.83 6.12 3.73
N LYS A 10 10.99 6.20 5.06
CA LYS A 10 11.18 5.01 5.87
C LYS A 10 9.96 4.08 5.79
N ILE A 11 8.76 4.65 5.88
CA ILE A 11 7.52 3.87 5.80
C ILE A 11 7.40 3.19 4.45
N LYS A 12 7.71 3.90 3.36
CA LYS A 12 7.70 3.31 2.02
C LYS A 12 8.68 2.14 1.91
N GLY A 13 9.88 2.31 2.46
CA GLY A 13 10.87 1.23 2.48
C GLY A 13 10.40 0.03 3.29
N ASP A 14 9.78 0.29 4.43
CA ASP A 14 9.23 -0.79 5.27
C ASP A 14 8.10 -1.54 4.54
N LEU A 15 7.26 -0.81 3.78
CA LEU A 15 6.22 -1.45 2.97
C LEU A 15 6.83 -2.45 2.00
N VAL A 16 7.85 -2.04 1.28
CA VAL A 16 8.53 -2.90 0.31
C VAL A 16 9.12 -4.11 1.01
N ALA A 17 9.81 -3.89 2.14
CA ALA A 17 10.44 -4.97 2.90
C ALA A 17 9.42 -6.00 3.37
N CYS A 18 8.23 -5.53 3.82
CA CYS A 18 7.20 -6.43 4.32
C CYS A 18 6.51 -7.22 3.21
N LEU A 19 6.42 -6.67 2.00
CA LEU A 19 5.59 -7.23 0.93
C LEU A 19 6.37 -7.90 -0.18
N SER A 20 7.66 -7.60 -0.35
CA SER A 20 8.41 -8.04 -1.52
C SER A 20 8.60 -9.55 -1.61
N GLN A 21 8.43 -10.27 -0.52
CA GLN A 21 8.56 -11.73 -0.53
C GLN A 21 7.29 -12.44 -0.99
N GLU A 22 6.18 -11.73 -1.11
CA GLU A 22 4.92 -12.31 -1.59
C GLU A 22 4.92 -12.30 -3.10
N ARG A 23 5.07 -13.48 -3.71
CA ARG A 23 5.26 -13.61 -5.16
C ARG A 23 4.07 -13.16 -5.98
N GLU A 24 2.88 -13.23 -5.42
CA GLU A 24 1.67 -12.81 -6.13
C GLU A 24 1.58 -11.29 -6.30
N ILE A 25 2.35 -10.52 -5.52
CA ILE A 25 2.30 -9.07 -5.58
C ILE A 25 3.06 -8.56 -6.80
N ARG A 26 2.39 -7.77 -7.63
CA ARG A 26 2.96 -7.22 -8.86
C ARG A 26 3.31 -5.75 -8.73
N ARG A 27 2.54 -5.01 -7.95
CA ARG A 27 2.74 -3.57 -7.81
C ARG A 27 2.15 -3.10 -6.49
N VAL A 28 2.81 -2.16 -5.84
CA VAL A 28 2.31 -1.52 -4.63
C VAL A 28 2.29 -0.02 -4.87
N ILE A 29 1.13 0.60 -4.69
CA ILE A 29 0.95 2.04 -4.88
C ILE A 29 0.46 2.66 -3.58
N VAL A 30 1.16 3.70 -3.14
CA VAL A 30 0.74 4.53 -2.02
C VAL A 30 -0.03 5.71 -2.60
N PHE A 31 -1.20 6.02 -2.05
CA PHE A 31 -2.01 7.11 -2.57
C PHE A 31 -2.71 7.85 -1.44
N GLY A 32 -3.46 8.90 -1.79
CA GLY A 32 -4.24 9.66 -0.83
C GLY A 32 -3.42 10.65 -0.01
N SER A 33 -3.92 10.99 1.17
CA SER A 33 -3.36 12.07 1.99
C SER A 33 -1.93 11.81 2.45
N PHE A 34 -1.49 10.55 2.50
CA PHE A 34 -0.11 10.25 2.88
C PHE A 34 0.89 10.97 1.98
N LEU A 35 0.56 11.12 0.69
CA LEU A 35 1.45 11.77 -0.27
C LEU A 35 1.37 13.30 -0.21
N THR A 36 0.19 13.83 0.07
CA THR A 36 -0.09 15.27 -0.10
C THR A 36 -0.11 16.06 1.20
N SER A 37 -0.32 15.41 2.33
CA SER A 37 -0.40 16.08 3.63
C SER A 37 0.97 16.10 4.31
N ASP A 38 1.27 17.19 4.99
CA ASP A 38 2.47 17.28 5.84
C ASP A 38 2.33 16.47 7.11
N ALA A 39 1.10 16.19 7.53
CA ALA A 39 0.82 15.42 8.73
C ALA A 39 -0.31 14.41 8.44
N PRO A 40 -0.02 13.38 7.64
CA PRO A 40 -1.06 12.42 7.25
C PRO A 40 -1.53 11.60 8.46
N ASN A 41 -2.84 11.35 8.51
CA ASN A 41 -3.45 10.53 9.55
C ASN A 41 -3.47 9.06 9.18
N ASP A 42 -3.49 8.75 7.88
CA ASP A 42 -3.62 7.39 7.37
C ASP A 42 -2.64 7.13 6.24
N LEU A 43 -2.39 5.86 6.02
CA LEU A 43 -1.62 5.39 4.87
C LEU A 43 -2.53 4.51 4.02
N ASP A 44 -2.83 4.95 2.80
CA ASP A 44 -3.64 4.18 1.85
C ASP A 44 -2.73 3.45 0.89
N VAL A 45 -2.86 2.13 0.82
CA VAL A 45 -1.99 1.27 0.02
C VAL A 45 -2.82 0.36 -0.86
N ALA A 46 -2.60 0.43 -2.17
CA ALA A 46 -3.18 -0.50 -3.13
C ALA A 46 -2.13 -1.56 -3.47
N ILE A 47 -2.51 -2.82 -3.33
CA ILE A 47 -1.62 -3.95 -3.59
C ILE A 47 -2.18 -4.73 -4.78
N PHE A 48 -1.57 -4.55 -5.95
CA PHE A 48 -1.93 -5.27 -7.16
C PHE A 48 -1.31 -6.66 -7.09
N GLN A 49 -2.15 -7.68 -7.22
CA GLN A 49 -1.72 -9.07 -7.05
C GLN A 49 -2.50 -9.98 -7.99
N ASP A 50 -1.95 -11.15 -8.29
CA ASP A 50 -2.55 -12.10 -9.21
C ASP A 50 -2.97 -13.42 -8.55
N SER A 51 -3.21 -13.40 -7.25
CA SER A 51 -3.69 -14.56 -6.51
C SER A 51 -5.16 -14.84 -6.79
N ASP A 52 -5.56 -16.10 -6.67
CA ASP A 52 -6.97 -16.52 -6.77
C ASP A 52 -7.70 -16.40 -5.44
N GLU A 53 -7.04 -15.99 -4.39
CA GLU A 53 -7.65 -15.90 -3.07
C GLU A 53 -8.66 -14.76 -2.99
N SER A 54 -9.60 -14.87 -2.05
CA SER A 54 -10.63 -13.86 -1.88
C SER A 54 -10.06 -12.54 -1.39
N TYR A 55 -10.79 -11.47 -1.64
CA TYR A 55 -10.41 -10.14 -1.17
C TYR A 55 -10.17 -10.13 0.34
N LEU A 56 -11.08 -10.73 1.10
CA LEU A 56 -10.95 -10.72 2.56
C LEU A 56 -9.71 -11.47 3.03
N THR A 57 -9.44 -12.62 2.44
CA THR A 57 -8.26 -13.41 2.77
C THR A 57 -6.99 -12.60 2.52
N LEU A 58 -6.90 -11.95 1.36
CA LEU A 58 -5.75 -11.14 1.00
C LEU A 58 -5.61 -9.91 1.90
N ALA A 59 -6.72 -9.23 2.17
CA ALA A 59 -6.69 -8.05 3.03
C ALA A 59 -6.18 -8.40 4.43
N LEU A 60 -6.63 -9.51 4.99
CA LEU A 60 -6.18 -9.94 6.30
C LEU A 60 -4.70 -10.35 6.28
N LYS A 61 -4.28 -11.03 5.24
CA LYS A 61 -2.88 -11.44 5.08
C LYS A 61 -1.97 -10.22 5.03
N TYR A 62 -2.29 -9.26 4.18
CA TYR A 62 -1.45 -8.09 4.01
C TYR A 62 -1.45 -7.20 5.25
N ARG A 63 -2.58 -7.08 5.93
CA ARG A 63 -2.63 -6.34 7.19
C ARG A 63 -1.72 -6.97 8.24
N ARG A 64 -1.67 -8.29 8.27
CA ARG A 64 -0.78 -8.99 9.20
C ARG A 64 0.68 -8.71 8.88
N LEU A 65 1.04 -8.77 7.60
CA LEU A 65 2.40 -8.50 7.16
C LEU A 65 2.82 -7.07 7.45
N LEU A 66 1.87 -6.13 7.40
CA LEU A 66 2.14 -4.70 7.56
C LEU A 66 1.94 -4.22 9.00
N ARG A 67 1.76 -5.12 9.95
CA ARG A 67 1.56 -4.74 11.35
C ARG A 67 2.65 -3.81 11.90
N PRO A 68 3.95 -4.01 11.60
CA PRO A 68 4.97 -3.08 12.10
C PRO A 68 4.74 -1.65 11.64
N ILE A 69 4.14 -1.47 10.46
CA ILE A 69 3.82 -0.14 9.95
C ILE A 69 2.53 0.36 10.59
N ALA A 70 1.55 -0.51 10.77
CA ALA A 70 0.27 -0.14 11.39
C ALA A 70 0.46 0.35 12.83
N ASP A 71 1.52 -0.07 13.50
CA ASP A 71 1.85 0.41 14.84
C ASP A 71 2.32 1.87 14.81
N GLN A 72 2.74 2.37 13.66
CA GLN A 72 3.24 3.74 13.51
C GLN A 72 2.18 4.67 12.93
N ILE A 73 1.33 4.17 12.02
CA ILE A 73 0.31 4.95 11.34
C ILE A 73 -0.82 4.00 10.92
N PRO A 74 -2.10 4.38 11.09
CA PRO A 74 -3.20 3.56 10.60
C PRO A 74 -3.05 3.31 9.10
N ILE A 75 -3.33 2.08 8.69
CA ILE A 75 -3.12 1.68 7.30
C ILE A 75 -4.39 1.07 6.73
N ASP A 76 -4.77 1.53 5.53
CA ASP A 76 -5.86 0.96 4.75
C ASP A 76 -5.27 0.19 3.59
N VAL A 77 -5.51 -1.12 3.58
CA VAL A 77 -4.96 -2.01 2.57
C VAL A 77 -6.05 -2.41 1.59
N ILE A 78 -5.79 -2.21 0.32
CA ILE A 78 -6.75 -2.49 -0.74
C ILE A 78 -6.12 -3.44 -1.75
N PRO A 79 -6.42 -4.76 -1.67
CA PRO A 79 -5.97 -5.70 -2.70
C PRO A 79 -6.71 -5.42 -4.01
N VAL A 80 -5.95 -5.40 -5.10
CA VAL A 80 -6.50 -5.11 -6.44
C VAL A 80 -6.04 -6.19 -7.40
N ARG A 81 -6.93 -6.66 -8.28
CA ARG A 81 -6.56 -7.60 -9.32
C ARG A 81 -6.11 -6.82 -10.56
N PRO A 82 -5.08 -7.31 -11.28
CA PRO A 82 -4.55 -6.59 -12.44
C PRO A 82 -5.60 -6.35 -13.54
N ASN A 83 -6.60 -7.22 -13.63
CA ASN A 83 -7.62 -7.15 -14.67
C ASN A 83 -8.91 -6.48 -14.21
N SER A 84 -8.88 -5.80 -13.06
CA SER A 84 -10.05 -5.10 -12.57
C SER A 84 -10.45 -4.00 -13.54
N ALA A 85 -11.76 -3.89 -13.79
CA ALA A 85 -12.28 -2.82 -14.62
C ALA A 85 -11.91 -1.48 -14.03
N GLY A 86 -11.59 -0.52 -14.90
CA GLY A 86 -11.26 0.83 -14.45
C GLY A 86 -12.47 1.49 -13.80
N GLY A 87 -12.22 2.58 -13.12
CA GLY A 87 -13.26 3.35 -12.48
C GLY A 87 -12.60 4.52 -11.78
N GLN A 88 -13.43 5.36 -11.18
CA GLN A 88 -12.94 6.56 -10.52
C GLN A 88 -11.98 6.22 -9.38
N PHE A 89 -12.27 5.12 -8.68
CA PHE A 89 -11.42 4.70 -7.57
C PHE A 89 -10.03 4.27 -8.06
N LEU A 90 -9.97 3.50 -9.16
CA LEU A 90 -8.68 3.13 -9.74
C LEU A 90 -7.93 4.35 -10.26
N ALA A 91 -8.64 5.33 -10.80
CA ALA A 91 -8.02 6.57 -11.25
C ALA A 91 -7.33 7.29 -10.10
N GLU A 92 -7.95 7.30 -8.92
CA GLU A 92 -7.32 7.89 -7.73
C GLU A 92 -6.08 7.12 -7.30
N ILE A 93 -6.13 5.79 -7.36
CA ILE A 93 -4.99 4.94 -7.03
C ILE A 93 -3.81 5.25 -7.97
N TYR A 94 -4.09 5.37 -9.28
CA TYR A 94 -3.03 5.61 -10.27
C TYR A 94 -2.42 7.00 -10.18
N LYS A 95 -3.04 7.93 -9.44
CA LYS A 95 -2.42 9.22 -9.15
C LYS A 95 -1.38 9.11 -8.04
N GLY A 96 -1.32 7.96 -7.37
CA GLY A 96 -0.38 7.75 -6.28
C GLY A 96 1.03 7.45 -6.76
N GLU A 97 1.85 7.05 -5.81
CA GLU A 97 3.26 6.74 -6.05
C GLU A 97 3.47 5.23 -6.06
N VAL A 98 4.05 4.70 -7.12
CA VAL A 98 4.45 3.30 -7.19
C VAL A 98 5.70 3.13 -6.33
N VAL A 99 5.59 2.36 -5.25
CA VAL A 99 6.74 2.13 -4.36
C VAL A 99 7.39 0.77 -4.61
N TYR A 100 6.70 -0.13 -5.30
CA TYR A 100 7.23 -1.45 -5.64
C TYR A 100 6.57 -1.94 -6.92
N GLU A 101 7.36 -2.53 -7.79
CA GLU A 101 6.88 -3.14 -9.05
C GLU A 101 7.77 -4.30 -9.41
N ARG A 102 7.13 -5.40 -9.78
CA ARG A 102 7.87 -6.62 -10.14
C ARG A 102 7.82 -6.87 -11.63
#